data_290b5aba65089f8a2bc63529039d9e08
#
_entry.id   290b5aba65089f8a2bc63529039d9e08
#
_cell.length_a   1.000
_cell.length_b   1.000
_cell.length_c   1.000
_cell.angle_alpha   90.00
_cell.angle_beta   90.00
_cell.angle_gamma   90.00
#
_symmetry.space_group_name_H-M   'P 1'
#
loop_
_entity.id
_entity.type
_entity.pdbx_description
1 polymer ?
#
loop_
_entity_poly.entity_id
_entity_poly.type
_entity_poly.pdbx_seq_one_letter_code
_entity_poly.pdbx_strand_id
1 'polypeptide(L)'
;WSSDVCSSDLVPNSPEWMAKLRANPMFLGLDLRGGVHFTMQVDMKAALQKTFERYAGDIRRELRRQQVRIGEIVQEDNSLSVPFQDPAALNKALPELQKLLPETTLTSDGSRLILTLSNDAVNKIRTDAVKQNITTLHNRVNELGVAEPVIQQAGADRIVVQLPGVQDTAKAKDIIGRTATLEVRMVNDDPNLVQQALAGNVPMGYDLLYTAGENPQPNLVNKQVELTGDNINDAQPSFDEQGQPAVSINLDSTGGNIFADLTRQNVNKRMAMVLIDQGKAEVVTAPVIRSAITGGRVQISGSMSSAEANDTSLLLRAGSLAAPMQIVEERTIGPSLGAENIEKGFNSTLWGFAAVAVFMVIYYRMFGVFSVIALSANLLFLVAILSALQATLTLPGIAAIALTLGMAIDSNVLINERIREELRAGARPQTAISEGYRHAWNTIVDSNITSLIAGIALLIFGSGPVRGFAVVHCLG
;
A
#
# COMPACT_ATOMS: atom_id res chain seq x y z
N TRP A 1 10.22 -25.88 20.83
CA TRP A 1 10.81 -25.24 19.65
C TRP A 1 10.05 -23.95 19.40
N SER A 2 10.57 -22.88 19.97
CA SER A 2 10.02 -21.53 19.92
C SER A 2 10.58 -20.80 18.69
N SER A 3 9.72 -20.29 17.90
CA SER A 3 9.46 -18.92 17.39
C SER A 3 10.62 -17.89 17.33
N ASP A 4 11.87 -18.27 17.07
CA ASP A 4 12.97 -17.30 16.96
C ASP A 4 13.52 -17.14 15.52
N VAL A 5 12.66 -17.17 14.49
CA VAL A 5 13.11 -17.07 13.09
C VAL A 5 13.02 -15.65 12.52
N CYS A 6 12.47 -14.67 13.24
CA CYS A 6 12.23 -13.34 12.65
C CYS A 6 13.09 -12.19 13.16
N SER A 7 13.93 -12.35 14.17
CA SER A 7 14.64 -11.18 14.74
C SER A 7 16.15 -11.12 14.49
N SER A 8 16.79 -12.19 14.02
CA SER A 8 18.25 -12.22 13.86
C SER A 8 18.79 -11.60 12.57
N ASP A 9 17.94 -11.46 11.53
CA ASP A 9 18.39 -10.92 10.23
C ASP A 9 18.24 -9.40 10.10
N LEU A 10 17.67 -8.72 11.09
CA LEU A 10 17.45 -7.28 11.07
C LEU A 10 18.51 -6.46 11.82
N VAL A 11 19.44 -7.12 12.51
CA VAL A 11 20.55 -6.41 13.16
C VAL A 11 21.61 -6.11 12.10
N PRO A 12 21.86 -4.85 11.74
CA PRO A 12 22.91 -4.52 10.80
C PRO A 12 24.25 -4.99 11.39
N ASN A 13 25.01 -5.74 10.63
CA ASN A 13 26.34 -6.23 11.00
C ASN A 13 27.38 -5.07 10.98
N SER A 14 26.93 -3.88 11.37
CA SER A 14 27.73 -2.67 11.39
C SER A 14 28.45 -2.53 12.72
N PRO A 15 29.75 -2.15 12.73
CA PRO A 15 30.50 -1.91 13.94
C PRO A 15 29.81 -0.88 14.83
N GLU A 16 29.84 -1.06 16.16
CA GLU A 16 29.18 -0.18 17.14
C GLU A 16 29.55 1.30 17.02
N TRP A 17 30.75 1.62 16.54
CA TRP A 17 31.18 3.00 16.33
C TRP A 17 30.41 3.71 15.22
N MET A 18 29.93 2.98 14.19
CA MET A 18 29.09 3.53 13.12
C MET A 18 27.70 3.91 13.66
N ALA A 19 27.14 3.10 14.55
CA ALA A 19 25.86 3.41 15.22
C ALA A 19 25.96 4.70 16.04
N LYS A 20 27.10 4.95 16.71
CA LYS A 20 27.36 6.21 17.44
C LYS A 20 27.42 7.44 16.53
N LEU A 21 27.85 7.28 15.28
CA LEU A 21 27.86 8.33 14.27
C LEU A 21 26.54 8.46 13.52
N ARG A 22 25.51 7.68 13.87
CA ARG A 22 24.22 7.56 13.12
C ARG A 22 24.43 7.16 11.66
N ALA A 23 25.52 6.50 11.34
CA ALA A 23 25.82 5.95 10.03
C ALA A 23 25.12 4.59 9.91
N ASN A 24 23.81 4.60 9.70
CA ASN A 24 23.04 3.38 9.46
C ASN A 24 23.35 2.87 8.06
N PRO A 25 23.42 1.54 7.85
CA PRO A 25 23.59 0.98 6.51
C PRO A 25 22.41 1.35 5.60
N MET A 26 22.68 1.52 4.31
CA MET A 26 21.63 1.74 3.30
C MET A 26 20.73 0.51 3.22
N PHE A 27 19.45 0.72 2.91
CA PHE A 27 18.55 -0.38 2.59
C PHE A 27 18.89 -0.99 1.23
N LEU A 28 18.79 -2.30 1.14
CA LEU A 28 19.00 -3.02 -0.12
C LEU A 28 17.65 -3.32 -0.77
N GLY A 29 17.51 -2.95 -2.03
CA GLY A 29 16.33 -3.25 -2.83
C GLY A 29 16.17 -4.74 -3.14
N LEU A 30 15.05 -5.08 -3.75
CA LEU A 30 14.68 -6.46 -4.10
C LEU A 30 15.77 -7.20 -4.88
N ASP A 31 16.42 -6.52 -5.83
CA ASP A 31 17.43 -7.09 -6.71
C ASP A 31 18.74 -7.49 -5.98
N LEU A 32 18.98 -6.91 -4.80
CA LEU A 32 20.20 -7.09 -4.02
C LEU A 32 19.98 -7.94 -2.75
N ARG A 33 18.79 -7.83 -2.13
CA ARG A 33 18.46 -8.57 -0.91
C ARG A 33 17.75 -9.90 -1.20
N GLY A 34 17.21 -10.02 -2.42
CA GLY A 34 16.23 -11.05 -2.74
C GLY A 34 14.85 -10.71 -2.17
N GLY A 35 13.86 -11.54 -2.39
CA GLY A 35 12.51 -11.34 -1.94
C GLY A 35 11.47 -11.59 -3.02
N VAL A 36 10.30 -10.97 -2.91
CA VAL A 36 9.16 -11.22 -3.79
C VAL A 36 8.68 -9.94 -4.46
N HIS A 37 8.32 -10.06 -5.73
CA HIS A 37 7.66 -9.04 -6.54
C HIS A 37 6.29 -9.56 -6.95
N PHE A 38 5.25 -8.80 -6.63
CA PHE A 38 3.88 -9.04 -7.08
C PHE A 38 3.41 -7.88 -7.95
N THR A 39 2.75 -8.19 -9.06
CA THR A 39 1.90 -7.25 -9.78
C THR A 39 0.46 -7.66 -9.53
N MET A 40 -0.32 -6.78 -8.91
CA MET A 40 -1.70 -7.03 -8.54
C MET A 40 -2.63 -6.18 -9.40
N GLN A 41 -3.71 -6.75 -9.89
CA GLN A 41 -4.75 -6.04 -10.62
C GLN A 41 -5.96 -5.85 -9.71
N VAL A 42 -6.43 -4.60 -9.61
CA VAL A 42 -7.62 -4.23 -8.82
C VAL A 42 -8.88 -4.53 -9.63
N ASP A 43 -9.84 -5.21 -9.03
CA ASP A 43 -11.16 -5.44 -9.65
C ASP A 43 -12.01 -4.17 -9.60
N MET A 44 -11.94 -3.42 -10.70
CA MET A 44 -12.67 -2.16 -10.84
C MET A 44 -14.18 -2.33 -10.91
N LYS A 45 -14.67 -3.51 -11.35
CA LYS A 45 -16.10 -3.80 -11.35
C LYS A 45 -16.62 -3.97 -9.91
N ALA A 46 -15.89 -4.72 -9.10
CA ALA A 46 -16.21 -4.90 -7.68
C ALA A 46 -16.14 -3.56 -6.91
N ALA A 47 -15.18 -2.66 -7.24
CA ALA A 47 -15.12 -1.32 -6.66
C ALA A 47 -16.38 -0.49 -6.95
N LEU A 48 -16.84 -0.50 -8.19
CA LEU A 48 -18.06 0.19 -8.59
C LEU A 48 -19.29 -0.44 -7.93
N GLN A 49 -19.38 -1.77 -7.91
CA GLN A 49 -20.49 -2.49 -7.26
C GLN A 49 -20.59 -2.13 -5.78
N LYS A 50 -19.50 -2.16 -5.04
CA LYS A 50 -19.45 -1.78 -3.62
C LYS A 50 -19.89 -0.32 -3.41
N THR A 51 -19.55 0.57 -4.34
CA THR A 51 -20.01 1.97 -4.29
C THR A 51 -21.51 2.07 -4.51
N PHE A 52 -22.08 1.32 -5.46
CA PHE A 52 -23.52 1.29 -5.67
C PHE A 52 -24.29 0.70 -4.49
N GLU A 53 -23.77 -0.36 -3.86
CA GLU A 53 -24.34 -0.94 -2.63
C GLU A 53 -24.36 0.08 -1.50
N ARG A 54 -23.30 0.86 -1.31
CA ARG A 54 -23.25 1.96 -0.36
C ARG A 54 -24.30 3.02 -0.67
N TYR A 55 -24.39 3.48 -1.91
CA TYR A 55 -25.40 4.46 -2.33
C TYR A 55 -26.82 3.95 -2.12
N ALA A 56 -27.07 2.67 -2.43
CA ALA A 56 -28.37 2.06 -2.15
C ALA A 56 -28.70 2.05 -0.65
N GLY A 57 -27.70 1.80 0.21
CA GLY A 57 -27.82 1.89 1.67
C GLY A 57 -28.12 3.31 2.14
N ASP A 58 -27.39 4.31 1.61
CA ASP A 58 -27.58 5.72 1.96
C ASP A 58 -28.96 6.22 1.53
N ILE A 59 -29.39 5.88 0.32
CA ILE A 59 -30.73 6.20 -0.20
C ILE A 59 -31.81 5.60 0.69
N ARG A 60 -31.69 4.31 1.07
CA ARG A 60 -32.67 3.66 1.95
C ARG A 60 -32.74 4.33 3.32
N ARG A 61 -31.62 4.71 3.92
CA ARG A 61 -31.56 5.41 5.22
C ARG A 61 -32.23 6.76 5.14
N GLU A 62 -31.92 7.55 4.13
CA GLU A 62 -32.47 8.88 3.95
C GLU A 62 -33.98 8.84 3.69
N LEU A 63 -34.45 7.97 2.78
CA LEU A 63 -35.86 7.84 2.47
C LEU A 63 -36.67 7.29 3.66
N ARG A 64 -36.09 6.40 4.48
CA ARG A 64 -36.71 5.94 5.73
C ARG A 64 -36.87 7.09 6.72
N ARG A 65 -35.86 7.98 6.83
CA ARG A 65 -35.91 9.17 7.68
C ARG A 65 -37.06 10.11 7.27
N GLN A 66 -37.30 10.21 5.97
CA GLN A 66 -38.39 11.01 5.40
C GLN A 66 -39.76 10.29 5.38
N GLN A 67 -39.82 9.05 5.90
CA GLN A 67 -41.01 8.20 5.87
C GLN A 67 -41.53 7.89 4.46
N VAL A 68 -40.65 7.94 3.45
CA VAL A 68 -40.97 7.56 2.07
C VAL A 68 -40.79 6.08 1.86
N ARG A 69 -41.82 5.40 1.36
CA ARG A 69 -41.77 3.99 1.02
C ARG A 69 -41.27 3.80 -0.42
N ILE A 70 -40.30 2.93 -0.58
CA ILE A 70 -39.73 2.55 -1.87
C ILE A 70 -39.82 1.03 -2.05
N GLY A 71 -39.78 0.58 -3.31
CA GLY A 71 -39.60 -0.83 -3.63
C GLY A 71 -38.16 -1.30 -3.51
N GLU A 72 -37.86 -2.44 -4.07
CA GLU A 72 -36.50 -2.98 -4.09
C GLU A 72 -35.60 -2.15 -5.04
N ILE A 73 -34.46 -1.71 -4.53
CA ILE A 73 -33.44 -1.01 -5.34
C ILE A 73 -32.73 -2.05 -6.16
N VAL A 74 -32.78 -1.91 -7.49
CA VAL A 74 -32.13 -2.82 -8.44
C VAL A 74 -30.92 -2.12 -9.05
N GLN A 75 -29.80 -2.82 -9.05
CA GLN A 75 -28.59 -2.37 -9.74
C GLN A 75 -28.56 -2.96 -11.16
N GLU A 76 -28.41 -2.10 -12.15
CA GLU A 76 -28.24 -2.46 -13.56
C GLU A 76 -26.92 -1.85 -14.06
N ASP A 77 -25.94 -2.69 -14.41
CA ASP A 77 -24.60 -2.30 -14.88
C ASP A 77 -24.02 -1.08 -14.14
N ASN A 78 -24.15 0.12 -14.70
CA ASN A 78 -23.62 1.38 -14.18
C ASN A 78 -24.73 2.30 -13.62
N SER A 79 -25.87 1.77 -13.24
CA SER A 79 -27.01 2.53 -12.72
C SER A 79 -27.70 1.84 -11.56
N LEU A 80 -28.34 2.63 -10.70
CA LEU A 80 -29.28 2.14 -9.67
C LEU A 80 -30.69 2.60 -10.04
N SER A 81 -31.61 1.65 -10.05
CA SER A 81 -33.04 1.91 -10.23
C SER A 81 -33.76 1.85 -8.89
N VAL A 82 -34.33 2.96 -8.47
CA VAL A 82 -35.08 3.09 -7.21
C VAL A 82 -36.56 3.31 -7.53
N PRO A 83 -37.43 2.28 -7.35
CA PRO A 83 -38.85 2.44 -7.61
C PRO A 83 -39.57 3.09 -6.43
N PHE A 84 -40.30 4.14 -6.70
CA PHE A 84 -41.20 4.83 -5.76
C PHE A 84 -42.64 4.37 -5.94
N GLN A 85 -43.43 4.41 -4.89
CA GLN A 85 -44.86 4.05 -4.97
C GLN A 85 -45.69 5.13 -5.69
N ASP A 86 -45.24 6.41 -5.63
CA ASP A 86 -45.95 7.58 -6.14
C ASP A 86 -44.94 8.57 -6.71
N PRO A 87 -45.19 9.15 -7.90
CA PRO A 87 -44.37 10.22 -8.47
C PRO A 87 -44.27 11.49 -7.57
N ALA A 88 -45.28 11.76 -6.74
CA ALA A 88 -45.25 12.85 -5.78
C ALA A 88 -44.20 12.63 -4.69
N ALA A 89 -44.06 11.40 -4.21
CA ALA A 89 -43.04 11.01 -3.24
C ALA A 89 -41.63 11.13 -3.83
N LEU A 90 -41.44 10.77 -5.10
CA LEU A 90 -40.19 10.96 -5.83
C LEU A 90 -39.80 12.42 -5.92
N ASN A 91 -40.73 13.30 -6.36
CA ASN A 91 -40.44 14.76 -6.49
C ASN A 91 -40.07 15.39 -5.15
N LYS A 92 -40.63 14.91 -4.03
CA LYS A 92 -40.30 15.38 -2.68
C LYS A 92 -38.89 14.94 -2.25
N ALA A 93 -38.51 13.71 -2.60
CA ALA A 93 -37.21 13.13 -2.21
C ALA A 93 -36.04 13.60 -3.09
N LEU A 94 -36.30 13.98 -4.33
CA LEU A 94 -35.26 14.31 -5.33
C LEU A 94 -34.25 15.35 -4.86
N PRO A 95 -34.66 16.53 -4.26
CA PRO A 95 -33.72 17.56 -3.83
C PRO A 95 -32.74 17.09 -2.75
N GLU A 96 -33.21 16.26 -1.83
CA GLU A 96 -32.38 15.74 -0.75
C GLU A 96 -31.44 14.62 -1.25
N LEU A 97 -31.89 13.79 -2.19
CA LEU A 97 -31.04 12.80 -2.82
C LEU A 97 -29.95 13.44 -3.70
N GLN A 98 -30.26 14.59 -4.36
CA GLN A 98 -29.24 15.35 -5.09
C GLN A 98 -28.15 15.92 -4.17
N LYS A 99 -28.55 16.38 -2.97
CA LYS A 99 -27.57 16.85 -1.97
C LYS A 99 -26.74 15.71 -1.41
N LEU A 100 -27.35 14.54 -1.21
CA LEU A 100 -26.68 13.34 -0.68
C LEU A 100 -25.67 12.77 -1.67
N LEU A 101 -25.99 12.82 -2.96
CA LEU A 101 -25.21 12.17 -4.03
C LEU A 101 -24.82 13.16 -5.14
N PRO A 102 -23.98 14.17 -4.85
CA PRO A 102 -23.68 15.26 -5.79
C PRO A 102 -22.90 14.81 -7.04
N GLU A 103 -22.24 13.66 -6.99
CA GLU A 103 -21.42 13.11 -8.08
C GLU A 103 -22.22 12.25 -9.07
N THR A 104 -23.54 12.16 -8.87
CA THR A 104 -24.43 11.30 -9.66
C THR A 104 -25.43 12.11 -10.48
N THR A 105 -25.80 11.56 -11.62
CA THR A 105 -26.90 12.10 -12.43
C THR A 105 -28.17 11.36 -12.08
N LEU A 106 -29.18 12.10 -11.58
CA LEU A 106 -30.49 11.58 -11.22
C LEU A 106 -31.47 11.87 -12.34
N THR A 107 -32.02 10.83 -12.96
CA THR A 107 -33.09 10.94 -13.98
C THR A 107 -34.34 10.25 -13.49
N SER A 108 -35.50 10.86 -13.72
CA SER A 108 -36.80 10.30 -13.35
C SER A 108 -37.45 9.68 -14.57
N ASP A 109 -37.89 8.42 -14.46
CA ASP A 109 -38.72 7.75 -15.44
C ASP A 109 -40.01 7.28 -14.78
N GLY A 110 -41.05 8.09 -14.92
CA GLY A 110 -42.35 7.90 -14.26
C GLY A 110 -42.24 7.89 -12.74
N SER A 111 -42.40 6.69 -12.12
CA SER A 111 -42.26 6.48 -10.68
C SER A 111 -40.91 5.89 -10.29
N ARG A 112 -39.96 5.81 -11.22
CA ARG A 112 -38.59 5.27 -10.96
C ARG A 112 -37.57 6.39 -10.99
N LEU A 113 -36.64 6.38 -10.06
CA LEU A 113 -35.47 7.20 -10.07
C LEU A 113 -34.31 6.34 -10.57
N ILE A 114 -33.68 6.77 -11.65
CA ILE A 114 -32.48 6.14 -12.21
C ILE A 114 -31.29 7.03 -11.84
N LEU A 115 -30.37 6.44 -11.09
CA LEU A 115 -29.12 7.07 -10.68
C LEU A 115 -27.99 6.52 -11.56
N THR A 116 -27.32 7.40 -12.28
CA THR A 116 -26.15 7.04 -13.11
C THR A 116 -24.90 7.78 -12.65
N LEU A 117 -23.75 7.11 -12.71
CA LEU A 117 -22.47 7.75 -12.43
C LEU A 117 -21.97 8.48 -13.68
N SER A 118 -21.47 9.69 -13.51
CA SER A 118 -20.74 10.38 -14.58
C SER A 118 -19.41 9.68 -14.85
N ASN A 119 -18.85 9.84 -16.06
CA ASN A 119 -17.52 9.28 -16.37
C ASN A 119 -16.44 9.79 -15.42
N ASP A 120 -16.52 11.04 -14.98
CA ASP A 120 -15.59 11.62 -14.02
C ASP A 120 -15.73 10.97 -12.64
N ALA A 121 -16.97 10.72 -12.19
CA ALA A 121 -17.25 9.99 -10.95
C ALA A 121 -16.70 8.55 -11.01
N VAL A 122 -16.90 7.85 -12.11
CA VAL A 122 -16.33 6.50 -12.34
C VAL A 122 -14.80 6.52 -12.26
N ASN A 123 -14.15 7.47 -12.93
CA ASN A 123 -12.69 7.61 -12.91
C ASN A 123 -12.17 7.96 -11.50
N LYS A 124 -12.89 8.81 -10.77
CA LYS A 124 -12.57 9.16 -9.39
C LYS A 124 -12.66 7.93 -8.48
N ILE A 125 -13.76 7.17 -8.56
CA ILE A 125 -13.95 5.93 -7.79
C ILE A 125 -12.82 4.94 -8.06
N ARG A 126 -12.42 4.76 -9.32
CA ARG A 126 -11.29 3.90 -9.70
C ARG A 126 -9.97 4.36 -9.09
N THR A 127 -9.70 5.65 -9.19
CA THR A 127 -8.46 6.25 -8.63
C THR A 127 -8.43 6.13 -7.11
N ASP A 128 -9.55 6.40 -6.46
CA ASP A 128 -9.66 6.32 -5.00
C ASP A 128 -9.56 4.87 -4.51
N ALA A 129 -10.14 3.90 -5.23
CA ALA A 129 -10.00 2.48 -4.93
C ALA A 129 -8.54 2.01 -5.00
N VAL A 130 -7.79 2.43 -6.04
CA VAL A 130 -6.35 2.11 -6.15
C VAL A 130 -5.56 2.73 -5.00
N LYS A 131 -5.79 4.01 -4.69
CA LYS A 131 -5.11 4.70 -3.59
C LYS A 131 -5.41 4.06 -2.24
N GLN A 132 -6.66 3.73 -1.97
CA GLN A 132 -7.07 3.06 -0.75
C GLN A 132 -6.42 1.67 -0.63
N ASN A 133 -6.40 0.90 -1.71
CA ASN A 133 -5.74 -0.41 -1.73
C ASN A 133 -4.23 -0.29 -1.49
N ILE A 134 -3.56 0.72 -2.05
CA ILE A 134 -2.14 1.01 -1.78
C ILE A 134 -1.92 1.29 -0.29
N THR A 135 -2.77 2.12 0.32
CA THR A 135 -2.68 2.43 1.76
C THR A 135 -2.86 1.17 2.60
N THR A 136 -3.87 0.36 2.30
CA THR A 136 -4.11 -0.92 3.00
C THR A 136 -2.95 -1.89 2.82
N LEU A 137 -2.36 -1.98 1.61
CA LEU A 137 -1.18 -2.79 1.35
C LEU A 137 0.03 -2.33 2.16
N HIS A 138 0.26 -1.01 2.26
CA HIS A 138 1.32 -0.47 3.12
C HIS A 138 1.14 -0.89 4.57
N ASN A 139 -0.07 -0.76 5.10
CA ASN A 139 -0.37 -1.18 6.47
C ASN A 139 -0.09 -2.68 6.67
N ARG A 140 -0.56 -3.54 5.76
CA ARG A 140 -0.35 -5.00 5.83
C ARG A 140 1.11 -5.39 5.77
N VAL A 141 1.86 -4.76 4.88
CA VAL A 141 3.29 -5.04 4.73
C VAL A 141 4.10 -4.53 5.92
N ASN A 142 3.71 -3.41 6.50
CA ASN A 142 4.31 -2.90 7.73
C ASN A 142 4.08 -3.85 8.91
N GLU A 143 2.87 -4.42 9.03
CA GLU A 143 2.57 -5.44 10.06
C GLU A 143 3.35 -6.75 9.85
N LEU A 144 3.78 -7.06 8.61
CA LEU A 144 4.70 -8.16 8.32
C LEU A 144 6.14 -7.86 8.74
N GLY A 145 6.45 -6.64 9.16
CA GLY A 145 7.79 -6.22 9.53
C GLY A 145 8.76 -6.11 8.35
N VAL A 146 8.26 -6.00 7.12
CA VAL A 146 9.12 -5.86 5.94
C VAL A 146 9.72 -4.46 5.90
N ALA A 147 11.04 -4.37 5.91
CA ALA A 147 11.74 -3.11 5.79
C ALA A 147 11.73 -2.60 4.34
N GLU A 148 11.35 -1.32 4.17
CA GLU A 148 11.36 -0.60 2.89
C GLU A 148 10.65 -1.32 1.73
N PRO A 149 9.36 -1.66 1.89
CA PRO A 149 8.58 -2.22 0.80
C PRO A 149 8.35 -1.15 -0.28
N VAL A 150 8.38 -1.56 -1.55
CA VAL A 150 7.97 -0.69 -2.65
C VAL A 150 6.54 -1.04 -3.04
N ILE A 151 5.60 -0.12 -2.79
CA ILE A 151 4.19 -0.27 -3.16
C ILE A 151 3.81 0.95 -3.98
N GLN A 152 3.47 0.74 -5.25
CA GLN A 152 3.20 1.85 -6.16
C GLN A 152 2.18 1.47 -7.23
N GLN A 153 1.45 2.46 -7.71
CA GLN A 153 0.55 2.30 -8.85
C GLN A 153 1.33 2.08 -10.15
N ALA A 154 0.87 1.14 -10.98
CA ALA A 154 1.41 0.83 -12.29
C ALA A 154 0.28 0.80 -13.33
N GLY A 155 0.07 1.92 -14.01
CA GLY A 155 -1.07 2.08 -14.93
C GLY A 155 -2.35 2.49 -14.20
N ALA A 156 -3.51 2.16 -14.78
CA ALA A 156 -4.80 2.62 -14.29
C ALA A 156 -5.37 1.76 -13.15
N ASP A 157 -5.08 0.45 -13.16
CA ASP A 157 -5.74 -0.56 -12.32
C ASP A 157 -4.78 -1.56 -11.67
N ARG A 158 -3.46 -1.35 -11.78
CA ARG A 158 -2.45 -2.25 -11.24
C ARG A 158 -1.66 -1.61 -10.12
N ILE A 159 -1.21 -2.46 -9.20
CA ILE A 159 -0.34 -2.10 -8.09
C ILE A 159 0.84 -3.06 -8.10
N VAL A 160 2.04 -2.52 -8.09
CA VAL A 160 3.29 -3.27 -7.92
C VAL A 160 3.65 -3.26 -6.44
N VAL A 161 3.94 -4.46 -5.91
CA VAL A 161 4.37 -4.67 -4.52
C VAL A 161 5.70 -5.43 -4.56
N GLN A 162 6.74 -4.83 -3.99
CA GLN A 162 8.05 -5.47 -3.85
C GLN A 162 8.37 -5.58 -2.36
N LEU A 163 8.72 -6.79 -1.93
CA LEU A 163 8.99 -7.14 -0.54
C LEU A 163 10.42 -7.67 -0.41
N PRO A 164 11.40 -6.77 -0.19
CA PRO A 164 12.79 -7.21 -0.01
C PRO A 164 12.96 -8.06 1.24
N GLY A 165 13.73 -9.14 1.14
CA GLY A 165 14.06 -10.02 2.27
C GLY A 165 12.98 -11.04 2.66
N VAL A 166 11.81 -11.00 2.06
CA VAL A 166 10.74 -11.98 2.31
C VAL A 166 11.08 -13.30 1.61
N GLN A 167 11.21 -14.38 2.39
CA GLN A 167 11.49 -15.71 1.88
C GLN A 167 10.23 -16.58 1.77
N ASP A 168 9.28 -16.41 2.70
CA ASP A 168 8.00 -17.11 2.66
C ASP A 168 7.00 -16.37 1.76
N THR A 169 7.04 -16.72 0.48
CA THR A 169 6.16 -16.13 -0.54
C THR A 169 4.69 -16.51 -0.32
N ALA A 170 4.42 -17.72 0.20
CA ALA A 170 3.07 -18.21 0.42
C ALA A 170 2.37 -17.38 1.52
N LYS A 171 3.06 -17.14 2.64
CA LYS A 171 2.53 -16.31 3.73
C LYS A 171 2.36 -14.85 3.30
N ALA A 172 3.31 -14.30 2.57
CA ALA A 172 3.19 -12.94 2.04
C ALA A 172 1.99 -12.80 1.10
N LYS A 173 1.82 -13.74 0.18
CA LYS A 173 0.71 -13.80 -0.76
C LYS A 173 -0.64 -13.90 -0.05
N ASP A 174 -0.73 -14.77 0.97
CA ASP A 174 -1.94 -14.93 1.78
C ASP A 174 -2.31 -13.60 2.45
N ILE A 175 -1.41 -12.96 3.18
CA ILE A 175 -1.70 -11.72 3.91
C ILE A 175 -2.03 -10.54 2.97
N ILE A 176 -1.30 -10.41 1.86
CA ILE A 176 -1.52 -9.31 0.90
C ILE A 176 -2.81 -9.53 0.10
N GLY A 177 -3.10 -10.79 -0.29
CA GLY A 177 -4.22 -11.13 -1.16
C GLY A 177 -5.56 -11.26 -0.45
N ARG A 178 -5.59 -11.45 0.86
CA ARG A 178 -6.85 -11.58 1.61
C ARG A 178 -7.70 -10.33 1.51
N THR A 179 -8.98 -10.51 1.21
CA THR A 179 -9.98 -9.43 1.16
C THR A 179 -10.73 -9.26 2.48
N ALA A 180 -10.22 -9.85 3.55
CA ALA A 180 -10.89 -9.93 4.84
C ALA A 180 -11.56 -8.61 5.25
N THR A 181 -12.88 -8.61 5.27
CA THR A 181 -13.72 -7.49 5.69
C THR A 181 -14.63 -7.98 6.80
N LEU A 182 -14.70 -7.24 7.90
CA LEU A 182 -15.64 -7.51 8.98
C LEU A 182 -16.93 -6.72 8.74
N GLU A 183 -18.05 -7.39 8.84
CA GLU A 183 -19.37 -6.76 8.81
C GLU A 183 -20.18 -7.16 10.05
N VAL A 184 -20.88 -6.17 10.59
CA VAL A 184 -21.84 -6.39 11.67
C VAL A 184 -23.23 -6.41 11.07
N ARG A 185 -23.95 -7.52 11.25
CA ARG A 185 -25.30 -7.74 10.73
C ARG A 185 -26.21 -8.27 11.83
N MET A 186 -27.50 -7.94 11.78
CA MET A 186 -28.47 -8.47 12.74
C MET A 186 -28.90 -9.89 12.36
N VAL A 187 -29.08 -10.75 13.36
CA VAL A 187 -29.59 -12.13 13.19
C VAL A 187 -31.10 -12.14 13.38
N ASN A 188 -31.80 -12.93 12.56
CA ASN A 188 -33.20 -13.22 12.72
C ASN A 188 -33.34 -14.64 13.30
N ASP A 189 -33.91 -14.72 14.49
CA ASP A 189 -34.10 -15.99 15.23
C ASP A 189 -35.54 -16.54 15.10
N ASP A 190 -36.37 -16.07 14.14
CA ASP A 190 -37.70 -16.64 13.89
C ASP A 190 -37.56 -18.09 13.38
N PRO A 191 -38.06 -19.08 14.15
CA PRO A 191 -37.91 -20.49 13.79
C PRO A 191 -38.50 -20.85 12.44
N ASN A 192 -39.58 -20.18 12.03
CA ASN A 192 -40.26 -20.45 10.76
C ASN A 192 -39.41 -19.99 9.58
N LEU A 193 -38.83 -18.78 9.68
CA LEU A 193 -37.97 -18.23 8.65
C LEU A 193 -36.64 -18.99 8.55
N VAL A 194 -36.07 -19.41 9.68
CA VAL A 194 -34.86 -20.22 9.72
C VAL A 194 -35.09 -21.59 9.07
N GLN A 195 -36.23 -22.28 9.38
CA GLN A 195 -36.57 -23.55 8.74
C GLN A 195 -36.79 -23.39 7.23
N GLN A 196 -37.46 -22.31 6.81
CA GLN A 196 -37.68 -22.01 5.40
C GLN A 196 -36.32 -21.80 4.67
N ALA A 197 -35.38 -21.09 5.29
CA ALA A 197 -34.05 -20.86 4.75
C ALA A 197 -33.24 -22.17 4.65
N LEU A 198 -33.31 -23.04 5.65
CA LEU A 198 -32.69 -24.38 5.66
C LEU A 198 -33.27 -25.32 4.59
N ALA A 199 -34.53 -25.14 4.23
CA ALA A 199 -35.18 -25.87 3.13
C ALA A 199 -34.79 -25.36 1.72
N GLY A 200 -33.85 -24.37 1.63
CA GLY A 200 -33.36 -23.79 0.37
C GLY A 200 -34.11 -22.54 -0.09
N ASN A 201 -35.15 -22.11 0.64
CA ASN A 201 -35.93 -20.91 0.34
C ASN A 201 -35.53 -19.77 1.29
N VAL A 202 -34.39 -19.11 1.03
CA VAL A 202 -33.96 -17.99 1.85
C VAL A 202 -34.88 -16.79 1.64
N PRO A 203 -35.49 -16.25 2.73
CA PRO A 203 -36.41 -15.12 2.62
C PRO A 203 -35.71 -13.88 2.05
N MET A 204 -36.43 -13.05 1.31
CA MET A 204 -35.93 -11.79 0.75
C MET A 204 -35.38 -10.89 1.87
N GLY A 205 -34.19 -10.32 1.66
CA GLY A 205 -33.53 -9.44 2.64
C GLY A 205 -32.65 -10.17 3.66
N TYR A 206 -32.53 -11.49 3.57
CA TYR A 206 -31.68 -12.31 4.45
C TYR A 206 -30.68 -13.15 3.66
N ASP A 207 -29.57 -13.51 4.34
CA ASP A 207 -28.60 -14.51 3.89
C ASP A 207 -28.50 -15.61 4.93
N LEU A 208 -28.39 -16.85 4.49
CA LEU A 208 -28.13 -18.00 5.36
C LEU A 208 -26.62 -18.22 5.42
N LEU A 209 -26.02 -17.86 6.54
CA LEU A 209 -24.57 -18.00 6.76
C LEU A 209 -24.30 -19.01 7.88
N TYR A 210 -23.13 -19.61 7.85
CA TYR A 210 -22.71 -20.60 8.82
C TYR A 210 -21.58 -20.07 9.69
N THR A 211 -21.53 -20.57 10.94
CA THR A 211 -20.38 -20.26 11.82
C THR A 211 -19.12 -20.94 11.31
N ALA A 212 -17.97 -20.28 11.49
CA ALA A 212 -16.66 -20.88 11.27
C ALA A 212 -16.42 -22.03 12.29
N GLY A 213 -15.67 -23.05 11.88
CA GLY A 213 -15.26 -24.15 12.75
C GLY A 213 -15.80 -25.53 12.34
N GLU A 214 -15.47 -26.57 13.13
CA GLU A 214 -15.78 -27.98 12.82
C GLU A 214 -17.29 -28.32 12.82
N ASN A 215 -18.08 -27.55 13.57
CA ASN A 215 -19.55 -27.75 13.67
C ASN A 215 -20.27 -26.46 13.25
N PRO A 216 -20.44 -26.21 11.95
CA PRO A 216 -21.02 -24.97 11.46
C PRO A 216 -22.50 -24.86 11.82
N GLN A 217 -22.85 -23.81 12.57
CA GLN A 217 -24.25 -23.52 12.94
C GLN A 217 -24.85 -22.52 11.94
N PRO A 218 -26.07 -22.79 11.43
CA PRO A 218 -26.74 -21.88 10.52
C PRO A 218 -27.24 -20.63 11.25
N ASN A 219 -27.01 -19.46 10.64
CA ASN A 219 -27.52 -18.19 11.12
C ASN A 219 -28.20 -17.46 9.96
N LEU A 220 -29.44 -17.05 10.16
CA LEU A 220 -30.18 -16.23 9.20
C LEU A 220 -29.87 -14.78 9.51
N VAL A 221 -29.00 -14.17 8.71
CA VAL A 221 -28.51 -12.79 8.92
C VAL A 221 -29.18 -11.82 7.95
N ASN A 222 -29.43 -10.61 8.41
CA ASN A 222 -29.95 -9.56 7.56
C ASN A 222 -28.89 -9.17 6.50
N LYS A 223 -29.30 -8.94 5.24
CA LYS A 223 -28.44 -8.41 4.19
C LYS A 223 -27.97 -7.00 4.50
N GLN A 224 -28.71 -6.26 5.31
CA GLN A 224 -28.31 -4.91 5.72
C GLN A 224 -27.08 -5.00 6.63
N VAL A 225 -25.99 -4.36 6.20
CA VAL A 225 -24.78 -4.18 6.98
C VAL A 225 -24.95 -2.95 7.87
N GLU A 226 -24.80 -3.13 9.17
CA GLU A 226 -24.96 -2.05 10.15
C GLU A 226 -23.62 -1.33 10.41
N LEU A 227 -22.50 -2.07 10.41
CA LEU A 227 -21.15 -1.55 10.58
C LEU A 227 -20.19 -2.37 9.71
N THR A 228 -19.18 -1.70 9.13
CA THR A 228 -18.12 -2.32 8.33
C THR A 228 -16.77 -2.21 9.03
N GLY A 229 -15.79 -3.01 8.58
CA GLY A 229 -14.42 -2.96 9.06
C GLY A 229 -13.73 -1.60 8.86
N ASP A 230 -14.27 -0.74 8.01
CA ASP A 230 -13.73 0.62 7.78
C ASP A 230 -13.82 1.51 9.03
N ASN A 231 -14.68 1.16 9.99
CA ASN A 231 -14.81 1.84 11.27
C ASN A 231 -13.92 1.26 12.38
N ILE A 232 -13.03 0.33 12.06
CA ILE A 232 -12.07 -0.24 12.99
C ILE A 232 -10.84 0.67 13.03
N ASN A 233 -10.52 1.18 14.23
CA ASN A 233 -9.32 1.96 14.46
C ASN A 233 -8.12 1.09 14.83
N ASP A 234 -8.35 0.02 15.60
CA ASP A 234 -7.32 -0.92 16.05
C ASP A 234 -7.94 -2.29 16.34
N ALA A 235 -7.15 -3.35 16.15
CA ALA A 235 -7.52 -4.72 16.48
C ALA A 235 -6.31 -5.46 17.05
N GLN A 236 -6.48 -6.14 18.20
CA GLN A 236 -5.41 -6.85 18.87
C GLN A 236 -5.83 -8.25 19.27
N PRO A 237 -4.93 -9.24 19.19
CA PRO A 237 -5.21 -10.55 19.75
C PRO A 237 -5.36 -10.44 21.26
N SER A 238 -6.34 -11.14 21.80
CA SER A 238 -6.67 -11.12 23.24
C SER A 238 -7.18 -12.50 23.67
N PHE A 239 -7.61 -12.61 24.90
CA PHE A 239 -8.31 -13.78 25.44
C PHE A 239 -9.65 -13.35 26.02
N ASP A 240 -10.65 -14.21 25.88
CA ASP A 240 -11.94 -13.98 26.49
C ASP A 240 -11.93 -14.30 28.00
N GLU A 241 -13.08 -14.14 28.67
CA GLU A 241 -13.23 -14.42 30.10
C GLU A 241 -13.00 -15.90 30.46
N GLN A 242 -13.04 -16.80 29.48
CA GLN A 242 -12.79 -18.24 29.64
C GLN A 242 -11.37 -18.65 29.23
N GLY A 243 -10.53 -17.68 28.88
CA GLY A 243 -9.15 -17.93 28.45
C GLY A 243 -9.02 -18.46 27.03
N GLN A 244 -10.09 -18.39 26.20
CA GLN A 244 -10.04 -18.76 24.79
C GLN A 244 -9.49 -17.60 23.95
N PRO A 245 -8.79 -17.90 22.84
CA PRO A 245 -8.32 -16.85 21.93
C PRO A 245 -9.47 -16.00 21.40
N ALA A 246 -9.26 -14.69 21.38
CA ALA A 246 -10.23 -13.70 20.98
C ALA A 246 -9.52 -12.52 20.29
N VAL A 247 -10.28 -11.66 19.62
CA VAL A 247 -9.78 -10.41 19.05
C VAL A 247 -10.50 -9.23 19.70
N SER A 248 -9.73 -8.33 20.30
CA SER A 248 -10.21 -7.05 20.84
C SER A 248 -10.17 -6.00 19.76
N ILE A 249 -11.29 -5.33 19.50
CA ILE A 249 -11.43 -4.30 18.47
C ILE A 249 -11.78 -2.98 19.13
N ASN A 250 -11.12 -1.92 18.68
CA ASN A 250 -11.45 -0.55 19.01
C ASN A 250 -12.04 0.13 17.77
N LEU A 251 -13.26 0.61 17.89
CA LEU A 251 -13.93 1.35 16.83
C LEU A 251 -13.51 2.83 16.84
N ASP A 252 -13.59 3.48 15.69
CA ASP A 252 -13.47 4.93 15.60
C ASP A 252 -14.67 5.64 16.25
N SER A 253 -14.66 6.96 16.34
CA SER A 253 -15.74 7.73 16.95
C SER A 253 -17.08 7.55 16.23
N THR A 254 -17.08 7.40 14.91
CA THR A 254 -18.27 7.19 14.09
C THR A 254 -18.84 5.79 14.30
N GLY A 255 -17.97 4.78 14.20
CA GLY A 255 -18.34 3.38 14.44
C GLY A 255 -18.82 3.13 15.87
N GLY A 256 -18.15 3.76 16.85
CA GLY A 256 -18.56 3.69 18.25
C GLY A 256 -19.98 4.25 18.49
N ASN A 257 -20.33 5.36 17.84
CA ASN A 257 -21.68 5.93 17.93
C ASN A 257 -22.72 5.03 17.23
N ILE A 258 -22.44 4.57 16.02
CA ILE A 258 -23.32 3.65 15.28
C ILE A 258 -23.55 2.37 16.10
N PHE A 259 -22.48 1.81 16.66
CA PHE A 259 -22.53 0.58 17.44
C PHE A 259 -23.31 0.76 18.76
N ALA A 260 -23.13 1.91 19.42
CA ALA A 260 -23.89 2.25 20.62
C ALA A 260 -25.38 2.38 20.33
N ASP A 261 -25.76 3.02 19.25
CA ASP A 261 -27.17 3.17 18.84
C ASP A 261 -27.76 1.83 18.40
N LEU A 262 -27.01 1.04 17.62
CA LEU A 262 -27.41 -0.31 17.22
C LEU A 262 -27.69 -1.21 18.43
N THR A 263 -26.76 -1.26 19.38
CA THR A 263 -26.88 -2.11 20.57
C THR A 263 -27.98 -1.62 21.52
N ARG A 264 -28.20 -0.29 21.64
CA ARG A 264 -29.29 0.27 22.42
C ARG A 264 -30.68 -0.11 21.90
N GLN A 265 -30.85 -0.12 20.57
CA GLN A 265 -32.13 -0.41 19.92
C GLN A 265 -32.43 -1.91 19.82
N ASN A 266 -31.43 -2.76 19.96
CA ASN A 266 -31.54 -4.18 19.74
C ASN A 266 -31.11 -5.05 20.94
N VAL A 267 -31.34 -4.56 22.16
CA VAL A 267 -31.10 -5.33 23.39
C VAL A 267 -31.94 -6.64 23.34
N ASN A 268 -31.36 -7.76 23.79
CA ASN A 268 -31.88 -9.12 23.74
C ASN A 268 -32.04 -9.74 22.34
N LYS A 269 -31.49 -9.09 21.28
CA LYS A 269 -31.38 -9.70 19.96
C LYS A 269 -29.97 -10.17 19.68
N ARG A 270 -29.81 -11.12 18.77
CA ARG A 270 -28.50 -11.58 18.32
C ARG A 270 -27.95 -10.71 17.23
N MET A 271 -26.65 -10.51 17.28
CA MET A 271 -25.87 -9.73 16.31
C MET A 271 -24.74 -10.62 15.81
N ALA A 272 -24.64 -10.81 14.51
CA ALA A 272 -23.57 -11.58 13.89
C ALA A 272 -22.41 -10.67 13.49
N MET A 273 -21.21 -11.11 13.81
CA MET A 273 -19.97 -10.61 13.22
C MET A 273 -19.57 -11.54 12.07
N VAL A 274 -19.69 -11.03 10.85
CA VAL A 274 -19.47 -11.77 9.61
C VAL A 274 -18.12 -11.37 9.06
N LEU A 275 -17.23 -12.34 8.90
CA LEU A 275 -15.96 -12.16 8.19
C LEU A 275 -16.18 -12.57 6.73
N ILE A 276 -15.93 -11.66 5.83
CA ILE A 276 -15.94 -11.92 4.40
C ILE A 276 -14.49 -12.01 3.94
N ASP A 277 -14.05 -13.19 3.50
CA ASP A 277 -12.72 -13.40 2.96
C ASP A 277 -12.79 -14.19 1.66
N GLN A 278 -12.13 -13.70 0.62
CA GLN A 278 -12.11 -14.32 -0.72
C GLN A 278 -13.51 -14.63 -1.29
N GLY A 279 -14.50 -13.80 -0.98
CA GLY A 279 -15.88 -13.95 -1.43
C GLY A 279 -16.71 -14.96 -0.63
N LYS A 280 -16.13 -15.58 0.41
CA LYS A 280 -16.86 -16.39 1.37
C LYS A 280 -17.23 -15.57 2.59
N ALA A 281 -18.49 -15.61 2.97
CA ALA A 281 -19.01 -14.97 4.18
C ALA A 281 -19.23 -16.01 5.26
N GLU A 282 -18.55 -15.89 6.38
CA GLU A 282 -18.66 -16.79 7.53
C GLU A 282 -18.97 -16.01 8.80
N VAL A 283 -19.82 -16.56 9.64
CA VAL A 283 -20.13 -15.96 10.94
C VAL A 283 -19.03 -16.34 11.94
N VAL A 284 -18.23 -15.40 12.38
CA VAL A 284 -17.21 -15.62 13.41
C VAL A 284 -17.86 -15.83 14.77
N THR A 285 -18.82 -14.96 15.11
CA THR A 285 -19.58 -15.05 16.37
C THR A 285 -20.94 -14.38 16.19
N ALA A 286 -21.93 -14.86 16.93
CA ALA A 286 -23.28 -14.28 16.92
C ALA A 286 -23.84 -14.14 18.36
N PRO A 287 -23.27 -13.25 19.19
CA PRO A 287 -23.67 -13.05 20.57
C PRO A 287 -25.03 -12.35 20.69
N VAL A 288 -25.68 -12.55 21.86
CA VAL A 288 -26.85 -11.78 22.26
C VAL A 288 -26.38 -10.44 22.84
N ILE A 289 -26.96 -9.35 22.39
CA ILE A 289 -26.72 -8.00 22.92
C ILE A 289 -27.36 -7.91 24.32
N ARG A 290 -26.56 -7.90 25.38
CA ARG A 290 -27.04 -7.84 26.76
C ARG A 290 -27.35 -6.42 27.22
N SER A 291 -26.60 -5.44 26.71
CA SER A 291 -26.75 -4.02 27.04
C SER A 291 -26.17 -3.15 25.96
N ALA A 292 -26.47 -1.86 26.00
CA ALA A 292 -25.86 -0.89 25.08
C ALA A 292 -24.34 -0.80 25.31
N ILE A 293 -23.54 -0.91 24.25
CA ILE A 293 -22.08 -0.83 24.28
C ILE A 293 -21.66 0.55 23.81
N THR A 294 -21.33 1.44 24.75
CA THR A 294 -21.05 2.85 24.47
C THR A 294 -19.56 3.18 24.38
N GLY A 295 -18.67 2.23 24.69
CA GLY A 295 -17.23 2.48 24.79
C GLY A 295 -16.43 2.27 23.49
N GLY A 296 -17.07 1.89 22.38
CA GLY A 296 -16.39 1.61 21.11
C GLY A 296 -15.44 0.42 21.15
N ARG A 297 -15.39 -0.33 22.26
CA ARG A 297 -14.60 -1.57 22.39
C ARG A 297 -15.50 -2.77 22.22
N VAL A 298 -15.08 -3.64 21.32
CA VAL A 298 -15.81 -4.86 20.96
C VAL A 298 -14.84 -6.03 21.01
N GLN A 299 -15.25 -7.14 21.59
CA GLN A 299 -14.48 -8.37 21.61
C GLN A 299 -15.15 -9.41 20.71
N ILE A 300 -14.39 -9.95 19.79
CA ILE A 300 -14.78 -11.09 18.96
C ILE A 300 -14.21 -12.33 19.63
N SER A 301 -15.10 -13.17 20.18
CA SER A 301 -14.74 -14.49 20.69
C SER A 301 -15.49 -15.55 19.90
N GLY A 302 -14.84 -16.69 19.68
CA GLY A 302 -15.40 -17.81 18.94
C GLY A 302 -14.44 -19.00 18.96
N SER A 303 -14.75 -20.06 18.23
CA SER A 303 -13.85 -21.21 18.10
C SER A 303 -12.70 -20.87 17.13
N MET A 304 -11.74 -20.08 17.59
CA MET A 304 -10.54 -19.73 16.83
C MET A 304 -9.28 -20.14 17.59
N SER A 305 -8.26 -20.54 16.88
CA SER A 305 -6.91 -20.75 17.42
C SER A 305 -6.19 -19.43 17.71
N SER A 306 -5.13 -19.46 18.51
CA SER A 306 -4.30 -18.28 18.75
C SER A 306 -3.67 -17.75 17.45
N ALA A 307 -3.33 -18.61 16.50
CA ALA A 307 -2.81 -18.22 15.20
C ALA A 307 -3.87 -17.48 14.37
N GLU A 308 -5.10 -18.01 14.30
CA GLU A 308 -6.21 -17.38 13.60
C GLU A 308 -6.61 -16.04 14.24
N ALA A 309 -6.59 -15.94 15.58
CA ALA A 309 -6.85 -14.67 16.28
C ALA A 309 -5.80 -13.61 15.93
N ASN A 310 -4.52 -14.00 15.85
CA ASN A 310 -3.44 -13.13 15.46
C ASN A 310 -3.57 -12.67 14.00
N ASP A 311 -3.80 -13.59 13.07
CA ASP A 311 -3.97 -13.29 11.64
C ASP A 311 -5.20 -12.39 11.40
N THR A 312 -6.32 -12.70 12.07
CA THR A 312 -7.55 -11.90 11.99
C THR A 312 -7.31 -10.48 12.54
N SER A 313 -6.64 -10.35 13.69
CA SER A 313 -6.35 -9.04 14.26
C SER A 313 -5.46 -8.19 13.34
N LEU A 314 -4.45 -8.82 12.71
CA LEU A 314 -3.56 -8.18 11.75
C LEU A 314 -4.35 -7.69 10.52
N LEU A 315 -5.20 -8.53 9.95
CA LEU A 315 -6.02 -8.17 8.79
C LEU A 315 -7.00 -7.05 9.10
N LEU A 316 -7.64 -7.09 10.26
CA LEU A 316 -8.59 -6.05 10.68
C LEU A 316 -7.89 -4.72 10.96
N ARG A 317 -6.71 -4.74 11.61
CA ARG A 317 -5.89 -3.54 11.87
C ARG A 317 -5.37 -2.91 10.59
N ALA A 318 -4.92 -3.73 9.64
CA ALA A 318 -4.42 -3.26 8.36
C ALA A 318 -5.51 -2.65 7.46
N GLY A 319 -6.78 -2.90 7.78
CA GLY A 319 -7.94 -2.38 7.07
C GLY A 319 -8.41 -3.26 5.91
N SER A 320 -9.64 -3.00 5.48
CA SER A 320 -10.25 -3.68 4.34
C SER A 320 -9.73 -3.13 3.01
N LEU A 321 -9.70 -3.99 1.99
CA LEU A 321 -9.45 -3.54 0.63
C LEU A 321 -10.71 -2.82 0.08
N ALA A 322 -10.50 -1.70 -0.58
CA ALA A 322 -11.59 -0.98 -1.26
C ALA A 322 -12.22 -1.84 -2.36
N ALA A 323 -11.37 -2.60 -3.06
CA ALA A 323 -11.78 -3.59 -4.05
C ALA A 323 -10.88 -4.82 -3.97
N PRO A 324 -11.38 -6.01 -4.32
CA PRO A 324 -10.57 -7.21 -4.45
C PRO A 324 -9.42 -7.02 -5.44
N MET A 325 -8.32 -7.72 -5.21
CA MET A 325 -7.17 -7.71 -6.10
C MET A 325 -6.78 -9.13 -6.47
N GLN A 326 -6.28 -9.30 -7.70
CA GLN A 326 -5.75 -10.56 -8.18
C GLN A 326 -4.27 -10.40 -8.51
N ILE A 327 -3.44 -11.37 -8.13
CA ILE A 327 -2.03 -11.41 -8.49
C ILE A 327 -1.96 -11.87 -9.94
N VAL A 328 -1.49 -10.97 -10.82
CA VAL A 328 -1.32 -11.24 -12.27
C VAL A 328 0.11 -11.63 -12.61
N GLU A 329 1.07 -11.23 -11.78
CA GLU A 329 2.47 -11.60 -11.96
C GLU A 329 3.11 -11.80 -10.58
N GLU A 330 3.90 -12.86 -10.46
CA GLU A 330 4.68 -13.19 -9.27
C GLU A 330 6.10 -13.54 -9.71
N ARG A 331 7.09 -12.86 -9.11
CA ARG A 331 8.51 -13.17 -9.29
C ARG A 331 9.18 -13.27 -7.94
N THR A 332 9.89 -14.35 -7.72
CA THR A 332 10.72 -14.54 -6.53
C THR A 332 12.18 -14.43 -6.90
N ILE A 333 12.92 -13.59 -6.19
CA ILE A 333 14.36 -13.44 -6.32
C ILE A 333 15.00 -14.07 -5.10
N GLY A 334 15.76 -15.15 -5.33
CA GLY A 334 16.45 -15.83 -4.25
C GLY A 334 17.57 -14.98 -3.63
N PRO A 335 17.87 -15.12 -2.34
CA PRO A 335 18.94 -14.38 -1.67
C PRO A 335 20.32 -14.59 -2.30
N SER A 336 20.57 -15.78 -2.86
CA SER A 336 21.82 -16.11 -3.56
C SER A 336 22.04 -15.25 -4.80
N LEU A 337 20.99 -14.96 -5.57
CA LEU A 337 21.05 -14.04 -6.73
C LEU A 337 21.33 -12.60 -6.27
N GLY A 338 20.76 -12.19 -5.16
CA GLY A 338 21.04 -10.87 -4.57
C GLY A 338 22.50 -10.72 -4.18
N ALA A 339 23.07 -11.71 -3.48
CA ALA A 339 24.48 -11.72 -3.11
C ALA A 339 25.42 -11.70 -4.34
N GLU A 340 25.10 -12.48 -5.38
CA GLU A 340 25.85 -12.49 -6.64
C GLU A 340 25.80 -11.15 -7.35
N ASN A 341 24.63 -10.50 -7.36
CA ASN A 341 24.44 -9.16 -7.95
C ASN A 341 25.25 -8.10 -7.20
N ILE A 342 25.31 -8.16 -5.86
CA ILE A 342 26.15 -7.27 -5.05
C ILE A 342 27.62 -7.48 -5.40
N GLU A 343 28.09 -8.71 -5.40
CA GLU A 343 29.49 -9.04 -5.68
C GLU A 343 29.89 -8.57 -7.09
N LYS A 344 29.11 -8.91 -8.11
CA LYS A 344 29.36 -8.48 -9.49
C LYS A 344 29.29 -6.96 -9.65
N GLY A 345 28.30 -6.31 -9.05
CA GLY A 345 28.13 -4.86 -9.12
C GLY A 345 29.27 -4.12 -8.44
N PHE A 346 29.67 -4.56 -7.25
CA PHE A 346 30.79 -3.98 -6.51
C PHE A 346 32.12 -4.19 -7.27
N ASN A 347 32.39 -5.40 -7.72
CA ASN A 347 33.61 -5.70 -8.47
C ASN A 347 33.67 -4.90 -9.78
N SER A 348 32.57 -4.77 -10.52
CA SER A 348 32.52 -3.98 -11.75
C SER A 348 32.81 -2.50 -11.50
N THR A 349 32.22 -1.93 -10.43
CA THR A 349 32.46 -0.55 -10.03
C THR A 349 33.91 -0.33 -9.58
N LEU A 350 34.46 -1.28 -8.81
CA LEU A 350 35.87 -1.24 -8.34
C LEU A 350 36.88 -1.32 -9.49
N TRP A 351 36.69 -2.26 -10.41
CA TRP A 351 37.56 -2.38 -11.58
C TRP A 351 37.42 -1.18 -12.53
N GLY A 352 36.20 -0.67 -12.73
CA GLY A 352 35.97 0.56 -13.48
C GLY A 352 36.69 1.75 -12.87
N PHE A 353 36.59 1.94 -11.56
CA PHE A 353 37.30 2.98 -10.82
C PHE A 353 38.82 2.82 -10.93
N ALA A 354 39.34 1.61 -10.75
CA ALA A 354 40.77 1.32 -10.86
C ALA A 354 41.31 1.60 -12.26
N ALA A 355 40.60 1.20 -13.31
CA ALA A 355 40.99 1.51 -14.69
C ALA A 355 41.06 3.03 -14.97
N VAL A 356 40.04 3.76 -14.50
CA VAL A 356 39.99 5.22 -14.61
C VAL A 356 41.14 5.87 -13.81
N ALA A 357 41.38 5.42 -12.58
CA ALA A 357 42.46 5.96 -11.74
C ALA A 357 43.84 5.72 -12.37
N VAL A 358 44.10 4.53 -12.90
CA VAL A 358 45.36 4.21 -13.60
C VAL A 358 45.51 5.08 -14.84
N PHE A 359 44.47 5.24 -15.65
CA PHE A 359 44.49 6.13 -16.83
C PHE A 359 44.82 7.56 -16.43
N MET A 360 44.18 8.11 -15.40
CA MET A 360 44.41 9.46 -14.94
C MET A 360 45.83 9.69 -14.45
N VAL A 361 46.39 8.78 -13.68
CA VAL A 361 47.76 8.87 -13.17
C VAL A 361 48.76 8.78 -14.30
N ILE A 362 48.60 7.90 -15.28
CA ILE A 362 49.52 7.76 -16.41
C ILE A 362 49.46 8.99 -17.31
N TYR A 363 48.26 9.49 -17.65
CA TYR A 363 48.07 10.55 -18.61
C TYR A 363 48.35 11.95 -18.04
N TYR A 364 47.84 12.24 -16.82
CA TYR A 364 47.98 13.57 -16.16
C TYR A 364 49.04 13.60 -15.07
N ARG A 365 49.70 12.48 -14.78
CA ARG A 365 50.76 12.39 -13.76
C ARG A 365 50.31 12.95 -12.41
N MET A 366 51.00 13.97 -11.87
CA MET A 366 50.68 14.55 -10.56
C MET A 366 49.27 15.14 -10.51
N PHE A 367 48.79 15.79 -11.54
CA PHE A 367 47.39 16.27 -11.60
C PHE A 367 46.39 15.12 -11.59
N GLY A 368 46.77 13.99 -12.22
CA GLY A 368 45.97 12.79 -12.18
C GLY A 368 45.83 12.18 -10.77
N VAL A 369 46.90 12.25 -9.97
CA VAL A 369 46.85 11.80 -8.56
C VAL A 369 45.85 12.64 -7.74
N PHE A 370 45.89 13.98 -7.89
CA PHE A 370 44.93 14.86 -7.23
C PHE A 370 43.50 14.61 -7.70
N SER A 371 43.27 14.36 -8.99
CA SER A 371 41.97 14.03 -9.53
C SER A 371 41.44 12.69 -8.98
N VAL A 372 42.28 11.67 -8.80
CA VAL A 372 41.89 10.39 -8.19
C VAL A 372 41.54 10.55 -6.71
N ILE A 373 42.28 11.40 -5.97
CA ILE A 373 41.94 11.70 -4.56
C ILE A 373 40.58 12.39 -4.49
N ALA A 374 40.34 13.39 -5.35
CA ALA A 374 39.06 14.10 -5.41
C ALA A 374 37.91 13.17 -5.78
N LEU A 375 38.10 12.26 -6.75
CA LEU A 375 37.12 11.28 -7.16
C LEU A 375 36.81 10.26 -6.02
N SER A 376 37.85 9.84 -5.30
CA SER A 376 37.67 8.96 -4.12
C SER A 376 36.86 9.64 -3.01
N ALA A 377 37.14 10.92 -2.75
CA ALA A 377 36.39 11.72 -1.79
C ALA A 377 34.93 11.90 -2.23
N ASN A 378 34.68 12.19 -3.53
CA ASN A 378 33.34 12.29 -4.08
C ASN A 378 32.54 10.98 -3.86
N LEU A 379 33.14 9.81 -4.19
CA LEU A 379 32.50 8.51 -3.97
C LEU A 379 32.16 8.27 -2.49
N LEU A 380 33.08 8.62 -1.58
CA LEU A 380 32.83 8.49 -0.14
C LEU A 380 31.69 9.41 0.32
N PHE A 381 31.64 10.65 -0.15
CA PHE A 381 30.55 11.57 0.15
C PHE A 381 29.20 11.08 -0.42
N LEU A 382 29.19 10.58 -1.65
CA LEU A 382 27.99 10.02 -2.26
C LEU A 382 27.43 8.86 -1.40
N VAL A 383 28.28 7.90 -1.03
CA VAL A 383 27.88 6.76 -0.19
C VAL A 383 27.42 7.24 1.19
N ALA A 384 28.11 8.23 1.79
CA ALA A 384 27.74 8.79 3.09
C ALA A 384 26.37 9.50 3.03
N ILE A 385 26.08 10.27 1.99
CA ILE A 385 24.79 10.94 1.80
C ILE A 385 23.68 9.92 1.58
N LEU A 386 23.89 8.90 0.72
CA LEU A 386 22.94 7.83 0.50
C LEU A 386 22.60 7.06 1.80
N SER A 387 23.63 6.79 2.62
CA SER A 387 23.46 6.17 3.94
C SER A 387 22.71 7.07 4.92
N ALA A 388 23.05 8.39 4.97
CA ALA A 388 22.37 9.34 5.84
C ALA A 388 20.89 9.54 5.49
N LEU A 389 20.56 9.52 4.19
CA LEU A 389 19.19 9.60 3.69
C LEU A 389 18.45 8.26 3.78
N GLN A 390 19.10 7.18 4.21
CA GLN A 390 18.57 5.82 4.23
C GLN A 390 17.98 5.41 2.86
N ALA A 391 18.65 5.81 1.76
CA ALA A 391 18.18 5.52 0.42
C ALA A 391 18.28 4.02 0.11
N THR A 392 17.26 3.49 -0.58
CA THR A 392 17.25 2.08 -1.00
C THR A 392 18.15 1.89 -2.21
N LEU A 393 19.24 1.14 -2.04
CA LEU A 393 20.16 0.79 -3.11
C LEU A 393 19.60 -0.37 -3.93
N THR A 394 19.44 -0.16 -5.24
CA THR A 394 19.00 -1.16 -6.23
C THR A 394 20.14 -1.49 -7.19
N LEU A 395 20.00 -2.56 -7.98
CA LEU A 395 21.00 -2.89 -9.02
C LEU A 395 21.21 -1.74 -10.02
N PRO A 396 20.16 -1.07 -10.56
CA PRO A 396 20.33 0.17 -11.32
C PRO A 396 20.97 1.30 -10.51
N GLY A 397 20.78 1.37 -9.19
CA GLY A 397 21.45 2.33 -8.32
C GLY A 397 22.98 2.12 -8.27
N ILE A 398 23.45 0.87 -8.25
CA ILE A 398 24.89 0.55 -8.38
C ILE A 398 25.41 1.01 -9.75
N ALA A 399 24.64 0.76 -10.82
CA ALA A 399 25.01 1.25 -12.15
C ALA A 399 25.09 2.79 -12.22
N ALA A 400 24.20 3.49 -11.48
CA ALA A 400 24.25 4.95 -11.35
C ALA A 400 25.52 5.42 -10.64
N ILE A 401 25.99 4.71 -9.60
CA ILE A 401 27.28 5.03 -8.95
C ILE A 401 28.43 4.97 -9.97
N ALA A 402 28.48 3.90 -10.78
CA ALA A 402 29.49 3.75 -11.83
C ALA A 402 29.40 4.87 -12.90
N LEU A 403 28.19 5.24 -13.29
CA LEU A 403 27.95 6.36 -14.23
C LEU A 403 28.41 7.70 -13.63
N THR A 404 28.05 7.97 -12.38
CA THR A 404 28.45 9.19 -11.67
C THR A 404 29.97 9.31 -11.56
N LEU A 405 30.68 8.22 -11.31
CA LEU A 405 32.13 8.19 -11.33
C LEU A 405 32.69 8.62 -12.70
N GLY A 406 32.07 8.17 -13.80
CA GLY A 406 32.43 8.57 -15.16
C GLY A 406 32.23 10.07 -15.40
N MET A 407 31.11 10.63 -14.94
CA MET A 407 30.80 12.06 -15.09
C MET A 407 31.69 12.94 -14.19
N ALA A 408 31.97 12.50 -12.96
CA ALA A 408 32.82 13.23 -12.02
C ALA A 408 34.25 13.33 -12.52
N ILE A 409 34.77 12.27 -13.18
CA ILE A 409 36.12 12.33 -13.77
C ILE A 409 36.21 13.30 -14.94
N ASP A 410 35.12 13.40 -15.77
CA ASP A 410 35.10 14.31 -16.91
C ASP A 410 35.28 15.76 -16.48
N SER A 411 34.71 16.18 -15.36
CA SER A 411 34.94 17.49 -14.77
C SER A 411 36.41 17.71 -14.41
N ASN A 412 37.09 16.74 -13.82
CA ASN A 412 38.51 16.80 -13.52
C ASN A 412 39.39 16.80 -14.77
N VAL A 413 39.02 16.03 -15.79
CA VAL A 413 39.68 16.02 -17.10
C VAL A 413 39.61 17.41 -17.74
N LEU A 414 38.41 18.02 -17.74
CA LEU A 414 38.22 19.35 -18.31
C LEU A 414 39.07 20.41 -17.64
N ILE A 415 39.16 20.42 -16.31
CA ILE A 415 40.02 21.32 -15.55
C ILE A 415 41.49 21.08 -15.93
N ASN A 416 41.95 19.83 -15.94
CA ASN A 416 43.33 19.48 -16.25
C ASN A 416 43.73 19.87 -17.70
N GLU A 417 42.83 19.64 -18.67
CA GLU A 417 43.10 20.06 -20.05
C GLU A 417 43.14 21.60 -20.18
N ARG A 418 42.26 22.34 -19.53
CA ARG A 418 42.30 23.80 -19.51
C ARG A 418 43.60 24.35 -18.90
N ILE A 419 44.07 23.75 -17.80
CA ILE A 419 45.37 24.09 -17.21
C ILE A 419 46.51 23.80 -18.21
N ARG A 420 46.46 22.68 -18.93
CA ARG A 420 47.47 22.34 -19.95
C ARG A 420 47.45 23.30 -21.12
N GLU A 421 46.30 23.74 -21.58
CA GLU A 421 46.16 24.76 -22.64
C GLU A 421 46.80 26.08 -22.22
N GLU A 422 46.53 26.57 -21.01
CA GLU A 422 47.12 27.81 -20.48
C GLU A 422 48.63 27.72 -20.31
N LEU A 423 49.15 26.58 -19.85
CA LEU A 423 50.59 26.33 -19.77
C LEU A 423 51.24 26.32 -21.14
N ARG A 424 50.62 25.73 -22.17
CA ARG A 424 51.11 25.75 -23.55
C ARG A 424 51.08 27.15 -24.16
N ALA A 425 50.12 27.99 -23.74
CA ALA A 425 50.04 29.39 -24.14
C ALA A 425 51.09 30.28 -23.45
N GLY A 426 51.94 29.70 -22.57
CA GLY A 426 53.04 30.41 -21.90
C GLY A 426 52.64 31.09 -20.58
N ALA A 427 51.48 30.81 -20.03
CA ALA A 427 51.06 31.31 -18.72
C ALA A 427 51.90 30.72 -17.59
N ARG A 428 52.13 31.53 -16.53
CA ARG A 428 52.80 31.03 -15.32
C ARG A 428 51.97 29.94 -14.65
N PRO A 429 52.57 28.90 -14.00
CA PRO A 429 51.84 27.77 -13.44
C PRO A 429 50.71 28.17 -12.51
N GLN A 430 50.89 29.15 -11.63
CA GLN A 430 49.84 29.63 -10.72
C GLN A 430 48.67 30.29 -11.47
N THR A 431 48.98 31.11 -12.49
CA THR A 431 47.97 31.75 -13.35
C THR A 431 47.25 30.71 -14.19
N ALA A 432 47.97 29.74 -14.76
CA ALA A 432 47.36 28.64 -15.54
C ALA A 432 46.38 27.81 -14.74
N ILE A 433 46.67 27.51 -13.47
CA ILE A 433 45.74 26.80 -12.58
C ILE A 433 44.49 27.65 -12.34
N SER A 434 44.64 28.94 -11.94
CA SER A 434 43.49 29.80 -11.66
C SER A 434 42.60 30.01 -12.89
N GLU A 435 43.17 30.25 -14.06
CA GLU A 435 42.43 30.44 -15.32
C GLU A 435 41.81 29.12 -15.80
N GLY A 436 42.51 28.00 -15.66
CA GLY A 436 41.99 26.69 -16.00
C GLY A 436 40.68 26.34 -15.23
N TYR A 437 40.67 26.59 -13.92
CA TYR A 437 39.44 26.43 -13.12
C TYR A 437 38.37 27.42 -13.55
N ARG A 438 38.69 28.67 -13.78
CA ARG A 438 37.72 29.70 -14.18
C ARG A 438 37.07 29.38 -15.52
N HIS A 439 37.83 28.94 -16.52
CA HIS A 439 37.33 28.59 -17.83
C HIS A 439 36.54 27.29 -17.83
N ALA A 440 36.92 26.29 -17.01
CA ALA A 440 36.22 25.05 -16.90
C ALA A 440 34.86 25.19 -16.15
N TRP A 441 34.73 26.15 -15.22
CA TRP A 441 33.61 26.30 -14.31
C TRP A 441 32.24 26.33 -15.01
N ASN A 442 32.06 27.18 -16.00
CA ASN A 442 30.79 27.35 -16.69
C ASN A 442 30.35 26.05 -17.38
N THR A 443 31.26 25.36 -18.05
CA THR A 443 31.00 24.11 -18.73
C THR A 443 30.63 23.00 -17.74
N ILE A 444 31.32 22.93 -16.59
CA ILE A 444 31.02 21.94 -15.53
C ILE A 444 29.65 22.20 -14.93
N VAL A 445 29.31 23.46 -14.64
CA VAL A 445 28.00 23.83 -14.09
C VAL A 445 26.87 23.49 -15.07
N ASP A 446 27.03 23.85 -16.34
CA ASP A 446 26.04 23.59 -17.38
C ASP A 446 25.78 22.07 -17.55
N SER A 447 26.85 21.26 -17.57
CA SER A 447 26.77 19.81 -17.66
C SER A 447 26.02 19.20 -16.44
N ASN A 448 26.43 19.63 -15.23
CA ASN A 448 25.81 19.12 -13.99
C ASN A 448 24.36 19.55 -13.84
N ILE A 449 23.99 20.78 -14.24
CA ILE A 449 22.58 21.22 -14.24
C ILE A 449 21.76 20.37 -15.21
N THR A 450 22.28 20.10 -16.41
CA THR A 450 21.59 19.27 -17.40
C THR A 450 21.37 17.85 -16.88
N SER A 451 22.39 17.24 -16.26
CA SER A 451 22.31 15.92 -15.64
C SER A 451 21.32 15.91 -14.47
N LEU A 452 21.31 16.95 -13.64
CA LEU A 452 20.37 17.09 -12.52
C LEU A 452 18.92 17.20 -13.01
N ILE A 453 18.65 17.97 -14.08
CA ILE A 453 17.31 18.06 -14.67
C ILE A 453 16.82 16.68 -15.15
N ALA A 454 17.69 15.92 -15.84
CA ALA A 454 17.38 14.56 -16.28
C ALA A 454 17.13 13.64 -15.08
N GLY A 455 17.94 13.72 -14.03
CA GLY A 455 17.77 12.97 -12.80
C GLY A 455 16.46 13.29 -12.08
N ILE A 456 16.10 14.57 -11.96
CA ILE A 456 14.82 15.01 -11.36
C ILE A 456 13.63 14.50 -12.19
N ALA A 457 13.70 14.55 -13.52
CA ALA A 457 12.66 14.00 -14.38
C ALA A 457 12.47 12.50 -14.14
N LEU A 458 13.57 11.74 -14.04
CA LEU A 458 13.52 10.30 -13.71
C LEU A 458 13.04 10.05 -12.27
N LEU A 459 13.28 10.95 -11.33
CA LEU A 459 12.79 10.84 -9.94
C LEU A 459 11.27 11.03 -9.86
N ILE A 460 10.74 11.99 -10.63
CA ILE A 460 9.29 12.32 -10.64
C ILE A 460 8.50 11.26 -11.41
N PHE A 461 8.96 10.90 -12.61
CA PHE A 461 8.22 10.02 -13.53
C PHE A 461 8.67 8.56 -13.45
N GLY A 462 9.81 8.27 -12.84
CA GLY A 462 10.34 6.92 -12.70
C GLY A 462 9.60 6.11 -11.65
N SER A 463 9.53 4.80 -11.87
CA SER A 463 8.94 3.85 -10.95
C SER A 463 9.97 2.81 -10.49
N GLY A 464 9.84 2.32 -9.25
CA GLY A 464 10.64 1.23 -8.70
C GLY A 464 12.16 1.41 -8.89
N PRO A 465 12.82 0.49 -9.62
CA PRO A 465 14.27 0.50 -9.82
C PRO A 465 14.80 1.76 -10.50
N VAL A 466 14.01 2.38 -11.41
CA VAL A 466 14.39 3.64 -12.09
C VAL A 466 14.48 4.80 -11.10
N ARG A 467 13.61 4.84 -10.10
CA ARG A 467 13.65 5.85 -9.05
C ARG A 467 14.91 5.70 -8.18
N GLY A 468 15.32 4.46 -7.86
CA GLY A 468 16.57 4.19 -7.15
C GLY A 468 17.79 4.67 -7.93
N PHE A 469 17.82 4.45 -9.26
CA PHE A 469 18.83 5.02 -10.15
C PHE A 469 18.84 6.55 -10.08
N ALA A 470 17.66 7.18 -10.19
CA ALA A 470 17.51 8.63 -10.21
C ALA A 470 18.01 9.30 -8.93
N VAL A 471 17.73 8.71 -7.76
CA VAL A 471 18.21 9.21 -6.45
C VAL A 471 19.74 9.28 -6.44
N VAL A 472 20.40 8.17 -6.82
CA VAL A 472 21.87 8.11 -6.87
C VAL A 472 22.42 9.12 -7.88
N HIS A 473 21.80 9.22 -9.06
CA HIS A 473 22.24 10.14 -10.13
C HIS A 473 22.06 11.62 -9.77
N CYS A 474 21.02 11.98 -9.02
CA CYS A 474 20.82 13.37 -8.57
C CYS A 474 21.79 13.79 -7.46
N LEU A 475 22.25 12.85 -6.64
CA LEU A 475 23.13 13.10 -5.50
C LEU A 475 24.62 13.08 -5.90
N GLY A 476 24.96 12.35 -6.94
CA GLY A 476 26.33 12.19 -7.45
C GLY A 476 26.72 13.19 -8.48
#